data_f440f9f65666c8ec1d873a741878ff9e
#
_entry.id   f440f9f65666c8ec1d873a741878ff9e
#
_cell.length_a   1.000
_cell.length_b   1.000
_cell.length_c   1.000
_cell.angle_alpha   90.00
_cell.angle_beta   90.00
_cell.angle_gamma   90.00
#
_symmetry.space_group_name_H-M   'P 1'
#
loop_
_entity.id
_entity.type
_entity.pdbx_description
1 polymer ?
#
loop_
_entity_poly.entity_id
_entity_poly.type
_entity_poly.pdbx_seq_one_letter_code
_entity_poly.pdbx_strand_id
1 'polypeptide(L)'
;RSSFASPSRPKRAAQAARFACTAALAPLVHYAPMDPASLAKAFVLGVVEGLTEFLPVSSTGHLIILSDLLGLNDEKGKVFDIVIQLGAILAVCWEYRARFARAFSGLGSDPVQRRFATNLLVAFLPAAMVGLAFQREIKAFLFNPVSVAVALVSGSIVIFAVERWYGRHGAPRILNVDEMGWKDALKVGFAQCFSLIPGTSRSGATIMGGMIFGLSRQAATEFSFFLSVPIMFAATGYQVAKYRHLFDATDLGPFAVGFAISFLAALVAVRGLIRYV
;
A
#
# COMPACT_ATOMS: atom_id res chain seq x y z
N ARG A 1 64.05 -33.27 -27.36
CA ARG A 1 62.79 -33.94 -27.77
C ARG A 1 62.05 -34.35 -26.51
N SER A 2 61.11 -33.55 -26.06
CA SER A 2 60.23 -33.81 -24.91
C SER A 2 58.89 -34.22 -25.46
N SER A 3 58.50 -35.46 -25.19
CA SER A 3 57.24 -36.08 -25.55
C SER A 3 56.15 -35.58 -24.59
N PHE A 4 55.14 -34.86 -25.10
CA PHE A 4 53.91 -34.54 -24.36
C PHE A 4 52.96 -35.75 -24.47
N ALA A 5 52.74 -36.45 -23.37
CA ALA A 5 51.76 -37.49 -23.24
C ALA A 5 50.35 -36.88 -23.08
N SER A 6 49.47 -37.14 -24.03
CA SER A 6 48.06 -36.77 -23.95
C SER A 6 47.32 -37.59 -22.87
N PRO A 7 46.50 -37.00 -22.00
CA PRO A 7 45.77 -37.74 -20.95
C PRO A 7 44.72 -38.69 -21.57
N SER A 8 44.75 -39.94 -21.11
CA SER A 8 43.95 -41.07 -21.58
C SER A 8 42.44 -40.87 -21.42
N ARG A 9 41.64 -41.33 -22.40
CA ARG A 9 40.19 -41.30 -22.48
C ARG A 9 39.35 -41.65 -21.19
N PRO A 10 39.80 -42.59 -20.30
CA PRO A 10 39.00 -42.90 -19.10
C PRO A 10 38.90 -41.77 -18.06
N LYS A 11 39.88 -40.87 -17.96
CA LYS A 11 39.81 -39.73 -17.01
C LYS A 11 38.80 -38.68 -17.42
N ARG A 12 38.55 -38.48 -18.72
CA ARG A 12 37.52 -37.56 -19.21
C ARG A 12 36.09 -38.07 -18.97
N ALA A 13 35.85 -39.37 -19.07
CA ALA A 13 34.57 -39.97 -18.80
C ALA A 13 34.20 -39.92 -17.30
N ALA A 14 35.15 -40.17 -16.42
CA ALA A 14 34.98 -40.06 -14.96
C ALA A 14 34.75 -38.61 -14.50
N GLN A 15 35.37 -37.63 -15.16
CA GLN A 15 35.18 -36.22 -14.87
C GLN A 15 33.80 -35.72 -15.38
N ALA A 16 33.36 -36.16 -16.54
CA ALA A 16 31.99 -35.87 -17.08
C ALA A 16 30.90 -36.53 -16.23
N ALA A 17 31.11 -37.74 -15.73
CA ALA A 17 30.16 -38.37 -14.78
C ALA A 17 30.07 -37.67 -13.42
N ARG A 18 31.15 -37.12 -12.92
CA ARG A 18 31.16 -36.29 -11.73
C ARG A 18 30.41 -34.97 -11.95
N PHE A 19 30.57 -34.32 -13.08
CA PHE A 19 29.82 -33.11 -13.44
C PHE A 19 28.31 -33.38 -13.66
N ALA A 20 27.94 -34.51 -14.22
CA ALA A 20 26.54 -34.91 -14.40
C ALA A 20 25.88 -35.30 -13.08
N CYS A 21 26.62 -35.86 -12.12
CA CYS A 21 26.08 -36.21 -10.80
C CYS A 21 25.93 -35.00 -9.88
N THR A 22 26.74 -33.94 -10.05
CA THR A 22 26.59 -32.66 -9.31
C THR A 22 25.51 -31.76 -9.90
N ALA A 23 25.16 -31.93 -11.17
CA ALA A 23 24.05 -31.17 -11.79
C ALA A 23 22.64 -31.75 -11.50
N ALA A 24 22.56 -32.99 -11.00
CA ALA A 24 21.29 -33.66 -10.67
C ALA A 24 20.84 -33.45 -9.22
N LEU A 25 21.64 -32.81 -8.36
CA LEU A 25 21.23 -32.31 -7.06
C LEU A 25 21.04 -30.79 -7.19
N ALA A 26 19.97 -30.39 -7.88
CA ALA A 26 19.36 -29.10 -7.58
C ALA A 26 19.14 -29.07 -6.06
N PRO A 27 19.59 -28.03 -5.32
CA PRO A 27 19.31 -27.97 -3.90
C PRO A 27 17.80 -28.06 -3.76
N LEU A 28 17.32 -29.15 -3.15
CA LEU A 28 16.02 -29.18 -2.52
C LEU A 28 16.04 -27.93 -1.64
N VAL A 29 15.24 -26.92 -2.03
CA VAL A 29 15.04 -25.73 -1.22
C VAL A 29 14.61 -26.28 0.14
N HIS A 30 15.54 -26.31 1.06
CA HIS A 30 15.24 -26.61 2.45
C HIS A 30 14.32 -25.47 2.87
N TYR A 31 13.01 -25.71 2.81
CA TYR A 31 12.05 -24.91 3.54
C TYR A 31 12.46 -25.02 5.01
N ALA A 32 13.15 -24.02 5.53
CA ALA A 32 13.30 -23.86 6.96
C ALA A 32 11.88 -23.91 7.54
N PRO A 33 11.62 -24.70 8.60
CA PRO A 33 10.29 -24.80 9.17
C PRO A 33 9.84 -23.38 9.50
N MET A 34 8.65 -22.99 8.97
CA MET A 34 8.09 -21.66 9.18
C MET A 34 7.94 -21.47 10.70
N ASP A 35 8.68 -20.52 11.26
CA ASP A 35 8.59 -20.20 12.68
C ASP A 35 7.17 -19.73 13.01
N PRO A 36 6.43 -20.43 13.91
CA PRO A 36 5.07 -20.06 14.29
C PRO A 36 4.97 -18.61 14.82
N ALA A 37 6.04 -18.11 15.47
CA ALA A 37 6.07 -16.75 15.97
C ALA A 37 6.09 -15.73 14.84
N SER A 38 6.85 -15.97 13.77
CA SER A 38 6.89 -15.12 12.56
C SER A 38 5.54 -15.10 11.86
N LEU A 39 4.85 -16.23 11.75
CA LEU A 39 3.51 -16.32 11.19
C LEU A 39 2.47 -15.56 12.02
N ALA A 40 2.55 -15.67 13.36
CA ALA A 40 1.67 -14.94 14.26
C ALA A 40 1.87 -13.42 14.14
N LYS A 41 3.12 -12.96 14.07
CA LYS A 41 3.45 -11.54 13.82
C LYS A 41 2.90 -11.06 12.48
N ALA A 42 3.09 -11.83 11.42
CA ALA A 42 2.58 -11.54 10.08
C ALA A 42 1.05 -11.46 10.06
N PHE A 43 0.37 -12.37 10.76
CA PHE A 43 -1.08 -12.35 10.92
C PHE A 43 -1.56 -11.06 11.60
N VAL A 44 -0.97 -10.70 12.75
CA VAL A 44 -1.38 -9.51 13.52
C VAL A 44 -1.15 -8.24 12.72
N LEU A 45 0.03 -8.09 12.10
CA LEU A 45 0.33 -6.92 11.26
C LEU A 45 -0.59 -6.84 10.04
N GLY A 46 -0.90 -7.97 9.39
CA GLY A 46 -1.85 -8.03 8.28
C GLY A 46 -3.26 -7.59 8.69
N VAL A 47 -3.75 -8.02 9.87
CA VAL A 47 -5.05 -7.58 10.40
C VAL A 47 -5.05 -6.08 10.65
N VAL A 48 -4.02 -5.56 11.33
CA VAL A 48 -3.93 -4.12 11.64
C VAL A 48 -3.85 -3.29 10.38
N GLU A 49 -2.99 -3.64 9.44
CA GLU A 49 -2.90 -2.94 8.15
C GLU A 49 -4.23 -2.93 7.42
N GLY A 50 -4.83 -4.12 7.21
CA GLY A 50 -6.08 -4.22 6.46
C GLY A 50 -7.24 -3.46 7.08
N LEU A 51 -7.36 -3.47 8.41
CA LEU A 51 -8.42 -2.74 9.09
C LEU A 51 -8.19 -1.22 9.10
N THR A 52 -6.94 -0.78 9.24
CA THR A 52 -6.64 0.64 9.49
C THR A 52 -6.30 1.45 8.24
N GLU A 53 -5.94 0.81 7.12
CA GLU A 53 -5.51 1.52 5.90
C GLU A 53 -6.62 2.39 5.30
N PHE A 54 -7.84 1.92 5.30
CA PHE A 54 -8.99 2.63 4.70
C PHE A 54 -9.80 3.42 5.72
N LEU A 55 -9.67 3.11 6.98
CA LEU A 55 -10.25 3.90 8.07
C LEU A 55 -9.42 5.18 8.30
N PRO A 56 -10.02 6.28 8.73
CA PRO A 56 -9.31 7.54 8.95
C PRO A 56 -8.50 7.55 10.27
N VAL A 57 -7.75 6.46 10.56
CA VAL A 57 -7.05 6.24 11.84
C VAL A 57 -5.54 6.07 11.71
N SER A 58 -4.99 6.18 10.49
CA SER A 58 -3.55 6.04 10.18
C SER A 58 -2.97 4.64 10.40
N SER A 59 -2.97 3.80 9.35
CA SER A 59 -2.30 2.48 9.36
C SER A 59 -0.81 2.60 9.68
N THR A 60 -0.12 3.57 9.07
CA THR A 60 1.30 3.83 9.31
C THR A 60 1.62 4.07 10.80
N GLY A 61 0.79 4.85 11.50
CA GLY A 61 0.96 5.08 12.94
C GLY A 61 0.83 3.80 13.75
N HIS A 62 -0.16 2.97 13.44
CA HIS A 62 -0.39 1.69 14.09
C HIS A 62 0.72 0.68 13.80
N LEU A 63 1.16 0.58 12.53
CA LEU A 63 2.24 -0.33 12.16
C LEU A 63 3.57 0.05 12.82
N ILE A 64 3.94 1.33 12.88
CA ILE A 64 5.17 1.77 13.55
C ILE A 64 5.18 1.30 15.00
N ILE A 65 4.09 1.53 15.75
CA ILE A 65 3.99 1.13 17.15
C ILE A 65 4.04 -0.39 17.28
N LEU A 66 3.28 -1.10 16.44
CA LEU A 66 3.18 -2.55 16.53
C LEU A 66 4.46 -3.25 16.09
N SER A 67 5.12 -2.75 15.04
CA SER A 67 6.41 -3.29 14.59
C SER A 67 7.51 -3.09 15.64
N ASP A 68 7.48 -1.97 16.37
CA ASP A 68 8.37 -1.73 17.50
C ASP A 68 8.14 -2.74 18.63
N LEU A 69 6.89 -2.92 19.02
CA LEU A 69 6.49 -3.89 20.07
C LEU A 69 6.82 -5.34 19.69
N LEU A 70 6.78 -5.68 18.40
CA LEU A 70 7.06 -7.03 17.90
C LEU A 70 8.54 -7.24 17.54
N GLY A 71 9.38 -6.21 17.65
CA GLY A 71 10.82 -6.26 17.32
C GLY A 71 11.08 -6.43 15.82
N LEU A 72 10.29 -5.78 14.97
CA LEU A 72 10.37 -5.84 13.50
C LEU A 72 10.80 -4.49 12.88
N ASN A 73 11.73 -3.78 13.52
CA ASN A 73 12.20 -2.45 13.10
C ASN A 73 13.33 -2.49 12.06
N ASP A 74 13.68 -3.67 11.57
CA ASP A 74 14.73 -3.86 10.57
C ASP A 74 14.27 -3.50 9.14
N GLU A 75 15.17 -3.62 8.19
CA GLU A 75 14.85 -3.37 6.78
C GLU A 75 13.88 -4.41 6.20
N LYS A 76 13.87 -5.65 6.73
CA LYS A 76 12.93 -6.68 6.33
C LYS A 76 11.51 -6.37 6.80
N GLY A 77 11.34 -5.83 8.01
CA GLY A 77 10.04 -5.32 8.48
C GLY A 77 9.45 -4.26 7.56
N LYS A 78 10.28 -3.33 7.04
CA LYS A 78 9.83 -2.33 6.05
C LYS A 78 9.36 -2.96 4.73
N VAL A 79 10.02 -4.03 4.28
CA VAL A 79 9.61 -4.77 3.08
C VAL A 79 8.29 -5.49 3.34
N PHE A 80 8.13 -6.07 4.54
CA PHE A 80 6.89 -6.71 4.96
C PHE A 80 5.71 -5.72 4.95
N ASP A 81 5.88 -4.51 5.50
CA ASP A 81 4.86 -3.46 5.48
C ASP A 81 4.39 -3.13 4.06
N ILE A 82 5.33 -3.10 3.09
CA ILE A 82 5.00 -2.88 1.67
C ILE A 82 4.12 -4.00 1.12
N VAL A 83 4.42 -5.25 1.49
CA VAL A 83 3.69 -6.43 1.00
C VAL A 83 2.26 -6.46 1.56
N ILE A 84 2.09 -6.22 2.86
CA ILE A 84 0.75 -6.20 3.46
C ILE A 84 -0.08 -5.01 2.95
N GLN A 85 0.53 -3.87 2.69
CA GLN A 85 -0.12 -2.71 2.08
C GLN A 85 -0.63 -3.05 0.66
N LEU A 86 0.14 -3.82 -0.13
CA LEU A 86 -0.32 -4.30 -1.43
C LEU A 86 -1.54 -5.23 -1.29
N GLY A 87 -1.58 -6.06 -0.25
CA GLY A 87 -2.76 -6.87 0.07
C GLY A 87 -4.00 -6.01 0.30
N ALA A 88 -3.87 -4.97 1.13
CA ALA A 88 -4.96 -4.05 1.42
C ALA A 88 -5.49 -3.35 0.16
N ILE A 89 -4.62 -2.84 -0.73
CA ILE A 89 -5.07 -2.13 -1.93
C ILE A 89 -5.77 -3.03 -2.93
N LEU A 90 -5.32 -4.29 -3.03
CA LEU A 90 -5.99 -5.26 -3.90
C LEU A 90 -7.41 -5.60 -3.41
N ALA A 91 -7.71 -5.44 -2.11
CA ALA A 91 -9.07 -5.56 -1.60
C ALA A 91 -10.00 -4.49 -2.18
N VAL A 92 -9.55 -3.24 -2.32
CA VAL A 92 -10.32 -2.17 -2.99
C VAL A 92 -10.50 -2.49 -4.48
N CYS A 93 -9.43 -2.91 -5.15
CA CYS A 93 -9.52 -3.31 -6.55
C CYS A 93 -10.53 -4.44 -6.75
N TRP A 94 -10.58 -5.41 -5.85
CA TRP A 94 -11.53 -6.51 -5.88
C TRP A 94 -12.97 -6.05 -5.61
N GLU A 95 -13.18 -5.24 -4.57
CA GLU A 95 -14.52 -4.74 -4.21
C GLU A 95 -15.12 -3.90 -5.34
N TYR A 96 -14.32 -3.02 -5.92
CA TYR A 96 -14.75 -2.11 -6.98
C TYR A 96 -14.37 -2.58 -8.39
N ARG A 97 -14.08 -3.89 -8.59
CA ARG A 97 -13.63 -4.44 -9.88
C ARG A 97 -14.55 -4.08 -11.06
N ALA A 98 -15.87 -4.12 -10.84
CA ALA A 98 -16.83 -3.76 -11.87
C ALA A 98 -16.77 -2.25 -12.23
N ARG A 99 -16.51 -1.39 -11.24
CA ARG A 99 -16.33 0.05 -11.44
C ARG A 99 -15.05 0.33 -12.23
N PHE A 100 -13.94 -0.28 -11.83
CA PHE A 100 -12.67 -0.16 -12.55
C PHE A 100 -12.77 -0.70 -13.98
N ALA A 101 -13.38 -1.87 -14.17
CA ALA A 101 -13.59 -2.43 -15.51
C ALA A 101 -14.41 -1.47 -16.41
N ARG A 102 -15.51 -0.88 -15.90
CA ARG A 102 -16.28 0.13 -16.64
C ARG A 102 -15.46 1.39 -16.92
N ALA A 103 -14.67 1.86 -15.96
CA ALA A 103 -13.82 3.02 -16.18
C ALA A 103 -12.81 2.76 -17.29
N PHE A 104 -12.12 1.62 -17.29
CA PHE A 104 -11.16 1.26 -18.33
C PHE A 104 -11.79 1.05 -19.70
N SER A 105 -12.89 0.31 -19.79
CA SER A 105 -13.57 0.07 -21.08
C SER A 105 -14.23 1.32 -21.65
N GLY A 106 -14.67 2.25 -20.78
CA GLY A 106 -15.35 3.48 -21.18
C GLY A 106 -14.43 4.66 -21.48
N LEU A 107 -13.10 4.55 -21.30
CA LEU A 107 -12.16 5.68 -21.50
C LEU A 107 -12.27 6.32 -22.89
N GLY A 108 -12.51 5.51 -23.94
CA GLY A 108 -12.63 5.98 -25.31
C GLY A 108 -14.00 6.53 -25.69
N SER A 109 -15.08 6.08 -25.05
CA SER A 109 -16.46 6.29 -25.49
C SER A 109 -17.37 7.03 -24.51
N ASP A 110 -17.12 6.91 -23.20
CA ASP A 110 -18.00 7.44 -22.15
C ASP A 110 -17.39 8.70 -21.49
N PRO A 111 -18.00 9.88 -21.65
CA PRO A 111 -17.54 11.12 -21.01
C PRO A 111 -17.48 11.03 -19.47
N VAL A 112 -18.38 10.26 -18.83
CA VAL A 112 -18.40 10.10 -17.38
C VAL A 112 -17.16 9.31 -16.91
N GLN A 113 -16.82 8.22 -17.62
CA GLN A 113 -15.65 7.42 -17.28
C GLN A 113 -14.33 8.18 -17.52
N ARG A 114 -14.26 8.96 -18.61
CA ARG A 114 -13.11 9.85 -18.85
C ARG A 114 -12.96 10.89 -17.74
N ARG A 115 -14.06 11.55 -17.34
CA ARG A 115 -14.02 12.50 -16.22
C ARG A 115 -13.59 11.86 -14.92
N PHE A 116 -14.11 10.68 -14.60
CA PHE A 116 -13.70 9.91 -13.42
C PHE A 116 -12.19 9.61 -13.42
N ALA A 117 -11.66 9.05 -14.51
CA ALA A 117 -10.23 8.76 -14.64
C ALA A 117 -9.37 10.03 -14.58
N THR A 118 -9.80 11.11 -15.25
CA THR A 118 -9.12 12.41 -15.19
C THR A 118 -9.11 12.95 -13.76
N ASN A 119 -10.22 12.87 -13.04
CA ASN A 119 -10.30 13.32 -11.65
C ASN A 119 -9.35 12.54 -10.74
N LEU A 120 -9.20 11.23 -10.93
CA LEU A 120 -8.22 10.43 -10.17
C LEU A 120 -6.78 10.89 -10.46
N LEU A 121 -6.44 11.13 -11.72
CA LEU A 121 -5.13 11.63 -12.11
C LEU A 121 -4.86 13.03 -11.55
N VAL A 122 -5.84 13.94 -11.66
CA VAL A 122 -5.72 15.32 -11.14
C VAL A 122 -5.55 15.31 -9.61
N ALA A 123 -6.27 14.46 -8.89
CA ALA A 123 -6.12 14.34 -7.44
C ALA A 123 -4.81 13.64 -7.01
N PHE A 124 -4.29 12.75 -7.85
CA PHE A 124 -3.01 12.08 -7.62
C PHE A 124 -1.81 13.04 -7.69
N LEU A 125 -1.82 13.97 -8.66
CA LEU A 125 -0.66 14.78 -9.02
C LEU A 125 -0.08 15.63 -7.87
N PRO A 126 -0.86 16.39 -7.06
CA PRO A 126 -0.29 17.23 -6.01
C PRO A 126 0.58 16.45 -5.02
N ALA A 127 0.04 15.35 -4.47
CA ALA A 127 0.77 14.52 -3.51
C ALA A 127 1.97 13.81 -4.15
N ALA A 128 1.87 13.37 -5.41
CA ALA A 128 2.98 12.77 -6.12
C ALA A 128 4.12 13.78 -6.35
N MET A 129 3.80 15.00 -6.79
CA MET A 129 4.80 16.05 -7.01
C MET A 129 5.48 16.47 -5.71
N VAL A 130 4.71 16.75 -4.65
CA VAL A 130 5.26 17.14 -3.35
C VAL A 130 6.06 15.99 -2.73
N GLY A 131 5.54 14.76 -2.80
CA GLY A 131 6.22 13.58 -2.27
C GLY A 131 7.55 13.29 -2.96
N LEU A 132 7.62 13.44 -4.29
CA LEU A 132 8.86 13.25 -5.04
C LEU A 132 9.85 14.41 -4.81
N ALA A 133 9.37 15.65 -4.78
CA ALA A 133 10.22 16.83 -4.61
C ALA A 133 10.85 16.89 -3.21
N PHE A 134 10.07 16.54 -2.17
CA PHE A 134 10.48 16.70 -0.77
C PHE A 134 10.69 15.37 -0.02
N GLN A 135 10.90 14.27 -0.75
CA GLN A 135 11.07 12.93 -0.14
C GLN A 135 12.18 12.87 0.90
N ARG A 136 13.30 13.55 0.64
CA ARG A 136 14.47 13.54 1.54
C ARG A 136 14.17 14.31 2.83
N GLU A 137 13.60 15.48 2.69
CA GLU A 137 13.22 16.38 3.79
C GLU A 137 12.15 15.75 4.68
N ILE A 138 11.10 15.19 4.05
CA ILE A 138 10.04 14.47 4.77
C ILE A 138 10.64 13.34 5.60
N LYS A 139 11.53 12.52 5.02
CA LYS A 139 12.18 11.43 5.76
C LYS A 139 13.10 11.91 6.87
N ALA A 140 13.86 12.98 6.62
CA ALA A 140 14.83 13.49 7.58
C ALA A 140 14.17 14.14 8.80
N PHE A 141 13.09 14.89 8.61
CA PHE A 141 12.50 15.71 9.66
C PHE A 141 11.23 15.16 10.26
N LEU A 142 10.42 14.41 9.48
CA LEU A 142 9.09 13.99 9.93
C LEU A 142 8.98 12.51 10.33
N PHE A 143 9.94 11.65 9.92
CA PHE A 143 9.95 10.24 10.29
C PHE A 143 10.57 10.03 11.68
N ASN A 144 9.92 10.55 12.72
CA ASN A 144 10.31 10.34 14.10
C ASN A 144 9.05 10.14 14.98
N PRO A 145 9.15 9.46 16.14
CA PRO A 145 8.00 9.13 16.98
C PRO A 145 7.18 10.35 17.44
N VAL A 146 7.84 11.47 17.68
CA VAL A 146 7.16 12.70 18.14
C VAL A 146 6.28 13.26 17.01
N SER A 147 6.82 13.36 15.79
CA SER A 147 6.05 13.84 14.63
C SER A 147 4.84 12.95 14.36
N VAL A 148 5.02 11.62 14.45
CA VAL A 148 3.93 10.66 14.28
C VAL A 148 2.85 10.84 15.35
N ALA A 149 3.23 10.96 16.61
CA ALA A 149 2.30 11.19 17.72
C ALA A 149 1.52 12.50 17.56
N VAL A 150 2.22 13.58 17.23
CA VAL A 150 1.60 14.90 16.96
C VAL A 150 0.63 14.80 15.76
N ALA A 151 1.01 14.11 14.69
CA ALA A 151 0.16 13.92 13.51
C ALA A 151 -1.11 13.12 13.85
N LEU A 152 -0.99 12.06 14.65
CA LEU A 152 -2.14 11.27 15.11
C LEU A 152 -3.11 12.10 15.94
N VAL A 153 -2.60 12.86 16.92
CA VAL A 153 -3.43 13.72 17.79
C VAL A 153 -4.09 14.85 16.99
N SER A 154 -3.31 15.57 16.19
CA SER A 154 -3.84 16.66 15.37
C SER A 154 -4.84 16.16 14.31
N GLY A 155 -4.56 15.03 13.69
CA GLY A 155 -5.48 14.36 12.76
C GLY A 155 -6.81 14.00 13.41
N SER A 156 -6.78 13.44 14.62
CA SER A 156 -8.00 13.12 15.39
C SER A 156 -8.81 14.36 15.72
N ILE A 157 -8.17 15.47 16.11
CA ILE A 157 -8.83 16.75 16.37
C ILE A 157 -9.49 17.28 15.09
N VAL A 158 -8.77 17.22 13.96
CA VAL A 158 -9.32 17.66 12.66
C VAL A 158 -10.54 16.83 12.27
N ILE A 159 -10.46 15.49 12.39
CA ILE A 159 -11.60 14.61 12.09
C ILE A 159 -12.82 15.00 12.94
N PHE A 160 -12.63 15.13 14.25
CA PHE A 160 -13.72 15.51 15.17
C PHE A 160 -14.31 16.89 14.83
N ALA A 161 -13.44 17.86 14.53
CA ALA A 161 -13.87 19.21 14.17
C ALA A 161 -14.66 19.24 12.86
N VAL A 162 -14.19 18.52 11.83
CA VAL A 162 -14.85 18.42 10.52
C VAL A 162 -16.20 17.70 10.64
N GLU A 163 -16.27 16.59 11.37
CA GLU A 163 -17.51 15.87 11.59
C GLU A 163 -18.55 16.71 12.31
N ARG A 164 -18.13 17.46 13.36
CA ARG A 164 -19.02 18.37 14.09
C ARG A 164 -19.49 19.54 13.22
N TRP A 165 -18.59 20.11 12.44
CA TRP A 165 -18.93 21.19 11.50
C TRP A 165 -19.89 20.69 10.42
N TYR A 166 -19.59 19.57 9.81
CA TYR A 166 -20.40 18.96 8.76
C TYR A 166 -21.82 18.62 9.25
N GLY A 167 -21.95 18.07 10.46
CA GLY A 167 -23.26 17.77 11.05
C GLY A 167 -24.13 19.01 11.30
N ARG A 168 -23.53 20.22 11.37
CA ARG A 168 -24.25 21.48 11.59
C ARG A 168 -24.56 22.27 10.32
N HIS A 169 -23.69 22.16 9.30
CA HIS A 169 -23.72 23.03 8.12
C HIS A 169 -23.78 22.24 6.80
N GLY A 170 -23.79 20.93 6.87
CA GLY A 170 -23.51 20.06 5.74
C GLY A 170 -24.73 19.77 4.87
N ALA A 171 -25.02 20.68 3.93
CA ALA A 171 -25.70 20.29 2.71
C ALA A 171 -24.64 19.95 1.64
N PRO A 172 -24.36 18.66 1.36
CA PRO A 172 -23.34 18.31 0.39
C PRO A 172 -23.80 18.74 -1.02
N ARG A 173 -22.87 19.33 -1.77
CA ARG A 173 -23.07 19.75 -3.16
C ARG A 173 -22.91 18.57 -4.13
N ILE A 174 -22.07 17.59 -3.78
CA ILE A 174 -21.70 16.43 -4.61
C ILE A 174 -22.11 15.18 -3.84
N LEU A 175 -23.09 14.47 -4.37
CA LEU A 175 -23.60 13.25 -3.73
C LEU A 175 -22.88 11.99 -4.25
N ASN A 176 -22.46 12.01 -5.51
CA ASN A 176 -21.82 10.88 -6.17
C ASN A 176 -20.47 11.27 -6.76
N VAL A 177 -19.53 10.33 -6.79
CA VAL A 177 -18.18 10.52 -7.37
C VAL A 177 -18.28 10.94 -8.85
N ASP A 178 -19.29 10.50 -9.57
CA ASP A 178 -19.51 10.84 -10.97
C ASP A 178 -19.92 12.30 -11.21
N GLU A 179 -20.37 13.01 -10.19
CA GLU A 179 -20.73 14.43 -10.25
C GLU A 179 -19.50 15.35 -10.05
N MET A 180 -18.39 14.80 -9.58
CA MET A 180 -17.18 15.58 -9.31
C MET A 180 -16.60 16.19 -10.57
N GLY A 181 -16.23 17.49 -10.47
CA GLY A 181 -15.42 18.16 -11.46
C GLY A 181 -13.91 18.07 -11.14
N TRP A 182 -13.07 18.38 -12.13
CA TRP A 182 -11.62 18.35 -11.94
C TRP A 182 -11.12 19.33 -10.84
N LYS A 183 -11.83 20.43 -10.60
CA LYS A 183 -11.52 21.39 -9.53
C LYS A 183 -11.75 20.77 -8.14
N ASP A 184 -12.78 19.95 -7.99
CA ASP A 184 -13.09 19.26 -6.74
C ASP A 184 -12.04 18.18 -6.49
N ALA A 185 -11.68 17.42 -7.53
CA ALA A 185 -10.63 16.42 -7.47
C ALA A 185 -9.26 17.04 -7.08
N LEU A 186 -8.92 18.20 -7.66
CA LEU A 186 -7.68 18.92 -7.34
C LEU A 186 -7.64 19.35 -5.86
N LYS A 187 -8.76 19.86 -5.32
CA LYS A 187 -8.87 20.23 -3.90
C LYS A 187 -8.64 19.03 -2.99
N VAL A 188 -9.23 17.88 -3.30
CA VAL A 188 -8.98 16.63 -2.56
C VAL A 188 -7.52 16.20 -2.70
N GLY A 189 -6.91 16.38 -3.88
CA GLY A 189 -5.49 16.13 -4.12
C GLY A 189 -4.57 17.00 -3.26
N PHE A 190 -4.89 18.28 -3.06
CA PHE A 190 -4.16 19.13 -2.12
C PHE A 190 -4.36 18.70 -0.66
N ALA A 191 -5.59 18.33 -0.26
CA ALA A 191 -5.82 17.77 1.07
C ALA A 191 -5.00 16.48 1.29
N GLN A 192 -4.82 15.67 0.27
CA GLN A 192 -3.99 14.48 0.32
C GLN A 192 -2.51 14.77 0.60
N CYS A 193 -1.98 15.95 0.26
CA CYS A 193 -0.59 16.31 0.59
C CYS A 193 -0.29 16.25 2.09
N PHE A 194 -1.28 16.46 2.95
CA PHE A 194 -1.11 16.29 4.39
C PHE A 194 -0.76 14.85 4.79
N SER A 195 -1.16 13.85 3.99
CA SER A 195 -0.80 12.46 4.24
C SER A 195 0.68 12.13 4.04
N LEU A 196 1.46 13.04 3.47
CA LEU A 196 2.91 12.92 3.38
C LEU A 196 3.60 13.09 4.75
N ILE A 197 2.89 13.65 5.74
CA ILE A 197 3.35 13.72 7.12
C ILE A 197 3.06 12.36 7.77
N PRO A 198 4.09 11.61 8.23
CA PRO A 198 3.90 10.31 8.86
C PRO A 198 2.99 10.40 10.09
N GLY A 199 2.03 9.48 10.19
CA GLY A 199 1.00 9.54 11.23
C GLY A 199 -0.29 10.24 10.79
N THR A 200 -0.26 11.09 9.76
CA THR A 200 -1.49 11.60 9.16
C THR A 200 -2.13 10.51 8.29
N SER A 201 -3.36 10.17 8.61
CA SER A 201 -4.12 9.21 7.81
C SER A 201 -4.37 9.74 6.40
N ARG A 202 -3.95 8.99 5.36
CA ARG A 202 -4.23 9.33 3.97
C ARG A 202 -5.75 9.36 3.71
N SER A 203 -6.47 8.31 4.14
CA SER A 203 -7.93 8.24 4.06
C SER A 203 -8.58 9.37 4.85
N GLY A 204 -8.09 9.67 6.07
CA GLY A 204 -8.55 10.80 6.86
C GLY A 204 -8.40 12.14 6.14
N ALA A 205 -7.23 12.42 5.57
CA ALA A 205 -6.98 13.68 4.85
C ALA A 205 -7.90 13.84 3.63
N THR A 206 -8.06 12.78 2.83
CA THR A 206 -8.89 12.82 1.61
C THR A 206 -10.39 12.83 1.90
N ILE A 207 -10.86 12.07 2.89
CA ILE A 207 -12.28 12.05 3.29
C ILE A 207 -12.67 13.39 3.91
N MET A 208 -11.92 13.83 4.93
CA MET A 208 -12.23 15.10 5.60
C MET A 208 -12.08 16.29 4.64
N GLY A 209 -11.03 16.31 3.81
CA GLY A 209 -10.87 17.31 2.76
C GLY A 209 -12.03 17.30 1.77
N GLY A 210 -12.45 16.13 1.29
CA GLY A 210 -13.62 16.00 0.42
C GLY A 210 -14.89 16.56 1.03
N MET A 211 -15.17 16.24 2.30
CA MET A 211 -16.34 16.77 3.02
C MET A 211 -16.30 18.29 3.19
N ILE A 212 -15.12 18.86 3.52
CA ILE A 212 -14.94 20.33 3.61
C ILE A 212 -15.22 20.99 2.25
N PHE A 213 -14.85 20.34 1.16
CA PHE A 213 -15.06 20.88 -0.21
C PHE A 213 -16.44 20.56 -0.80
N GLY A 214 -17.34 20.00 0.00
CA GLY A 214 -18.77 19.84 -0.34
C GLY A 214 -19.14 18.47 -0.92
N LEU A 215 -18.30 17.45 -0.75
CA LEU A 215 -18.68 16.06 -1.03
C LEU A 215 -19.53 15.51 0.13
N SER A 216 -20.47 14.61 -0.19
CA SER A 216 -21.11 13.78 0.82
C SER A 216 -20.07 12.85 1.47
N ARG A 217 -20.36 12.34 2.68
CA ARG A 217 -19.50 11.35 3.33
C ARG A 217 -19.26 10.15 2.43
N GLN A 218 -20.30 9.64 1.81
CA GLN A 218 -20.21 8.52 0.88
C GLN A 218 -19.30 8.85 -0.32
N ALA A 219 -19.55 9.96 -1.03
CA ALA A 219 -18.75 10.34 -2.18
C ALA A 219 -17.27 10.59 -1.80
N ALA A 220 -17.00 11.22 -0.67
CA ALA A 220 -15.65 11.46 -0.16
C ALA A 220 -14.94 10.14 0.17
N THR A 221 -15.64 9.21 0.81
CA THR A 221 -15.09 7.88 1.16
C THR A 221 -14.81 7.05 -0.08
N GLU A 222 -15.75 6.96 -1.01
CA GLU A 222 -15.56 6.23 -2.28
C GLU A 222 -14.42 6.83 -3.10
N PHE A 223 -14.39 8.16 -3.25
CA PHE A 223 -13.31 8.82 -3.99
C PHE A 223 -11.95 8.61 -3.33
N SER A 224 -11.87 8.63 -1.99
CA SER A 224 -10.64 8.30 -1.25
C SER A 224 -10.17 6.87 -1.55
N PHE A 225 -11.08 5.90 -1.63
CA PHE A 225 -10.74 4.51 -1.99
C PHE A 225 -10.23 4.41 -3.42
N PHE A 226 -10.90 5.03 -4.39
CA PHE A 226 -10.44 5.03 -5.77
C PHE A 226 -9.08 5.71 -5.92
N LEU A 227 -8.88 6.83 -5.24
CA LEU A 227 -7.61 7.57 -5.26
C LEU A 227 -6.47 6.80 -4.60
N SER A 228 -6.76 5.92 -3.64
CA SER A 228 -5.75 5.07 -3.01
C SER A 228 -5.05 4.16 -4.02
N VAL A 229 -5.78 3.67 -5.02
CA VAL A 229 -5.26 2.70 -5.98
C VAL A 229 -4.03 3.22 -6.73
N PRO A 230 -4.08 4.31 -7.51
CA PRO A 230 -2.91 4.79 -8.23
C PRO A 230 -1.76 5.20 -7.30
N ILE A 231 -2.06 5.79 -6.14
CA ILE A 231 -1.03 6.27 -5.20
C ILE A 231 -0.28 5.11 -4.56
N MET A 232 -1.00 4.13 -4.03
CA MET A 232 -0.36 3.02 -3.35
C MET A 232 0.37 2.11 -4.34
N PHE A 233 -0.17 1.87 -5.55
CA PHE A 233 0.58 1.15 -6.58
C PHE A 233 1.86 1.88 -6.97
N ALA A 234 1.83 3.21 -7.12
CA ALA A 234 3.03 3.98 -7.42
C ALA A 234 4.04 3.93 -6.26
N ALA A 235 3.58 4.12 -5.02
CA ALA A 235 4.43 4.08 -3.83
C ALA A 235 5.02 2.68 -3.60
N THR A 236 4.19 1.64 -3.66
CA THR A 236 4.61 0.24 -3.50
C THR A 236 5.57 -0.17 -4.61
N GLY A 237 5.26 0.14 -5.87
CA GLY A 237 6.12 -0.16 -7.01
C GLY A 237 7.50 0.50 -6.87
N TYR A 238 7.56 1.76 -6.44
CA TYR A 238 8.81 2.44 -6.15
C TYR A 238 9.60 1.76 -5.02
N GLN A 239 8.94 1.38 -3.93
CA GLN A 239 9.58 0.73 -2.79
C GLN A 239 10.06 -0.68 -3.13
N VAL A 240 9.25 -1.50 -3.82
CA VAL A 240 9.63 -2.83 -4.30
C VAL A 240 10.86 -2.74 -5.21
N ALA A 241 10.88 -1.80 -6.16
CA ALA A 241 12.04 -1.59 -7.02
C ALA A 241 13.31 -1.21 -6.23
N LYS A 242 13.15 -0.39 -5.17
CA LYS A 242 14.26 0.07 -4.32
C LYS A 242 14.80 -1.03 -3.42
N TYR A 243 13.93 -1.84 -2.80
CA TYR A 243 14.29 -2.84 -1.79
C TYR A 243 14.32 -4.28 -2.35
N ARG A 244 14.27 -4.45 -3.67
CA ARG A 244 14.25 -5.77 -4.33
C ARG A 244 15.34 -6.74 -3.88
N HIS A 245 16.48 -6.23 -3.44
CA HIS A 245 17.63 -7.01 -2.99
C HIS A 245 17.45 -7.61 -1.58
N LEU A 246 16.44 -7.19 -0.83
CA LEU A 246 16.12 -7.68 0.50
C LEU A 246 15.09 -8.82 0.50
N PHE A 247 14.47 -9.10 -0.66
CA PHE A 247 13.53 -10.21 -0.77
C PHE A 247 14.27 -11.54 -0.75
N ASP A 248 13.98 -12.37 0.24
CA ASP A 248 14.52 -13.72 0.38
C ASP A 248 13.38 -14.76 0.22
N ALA A 249 13.70 -15.92 -0.35
CA ALA A 249 12.75 -17.02 -0.48
C ALA A 249 12.26 -17.56 0.87
N THR A 250 13.05 -17.40 1.93
CA THR A 250 12.70 -17.80 3.29
C THR A 250 11.58 -16.95 3.90
N ASP A 251 11.42 -15.71 3.44
CA ASP A 251 10.40 -14.77 3.94
C ASP A 251 9.03 -14.98 3.29
N LEU A 252 8.94 -15.83 2.26
CA LEU A 252 7.74 -16.01 1.44
C LEU A 252 6.51 -16.46 2.26
N GLY A 253 6.71 -17.33 3.26
CA GLY A 253 5.62 -17.82 4.12
C GLY A 253 4.95 -16.71 4.94
N PRO A 254 5.69 -15.99 5.80
CA PRO A 254 5.15 -14.85 6.54
C PRO A 254 4.58 -13.76 5.62
N PHE A 255 5.21 -13.48 4.48
CA PHE A 255 4.73 -12.50 3.51
C PHE A 255 3.39 -12.89 2.89
N ALA A 256 3.23 -14.15 2.50
CA ALA A 256 1.98 -14.67 1.96
C ALA A 256 0.85 -14.62 2.99
N VAL A 257 1.12 -14.96 4.25
CA VAL A 257 0.14 -14.88 5.35
C VAL A 257 -0.25 -13.43 5.58
N GLY A 258 0.72 -12.53 5.79
CA GLY A 258 0.46 -11.11 6.02
C GLY A 258 -0.34 -10.47 4.89
N PHE A 259 0.05 -10.73 3.64
CA PHE A 259 -0.66 -10.27 2.46
C PHE A 259 -2.11 -10.76 2.39
N ALA A 260 -2.34 -12.08 2.56
CA ALA A 260 -3.68 -12.65 2.49
C ALA A 260 -4.58 -12.14 3.62
N ILE A 261 -4.05 -12.03 4.83
CA ILE A 261 -4.79 -11.52 5.98
C ILE A 261 -5.09 -10.03 5.83
N SER A 262 -4.13 -9.23 5.35
CA SER A 262 -4.36 -7.81 5.07
C SER A 262 -5.44 -7.63 4.01
N PHE A 263 -5.41 -8.41 2.93
CA PHE A 263 -6.46 -8.41 1.91
C PHE A 263 -7.85 -8.70 2.51
N LEU A 264 -7.98 -9.76 3.31
CA LEU A 264 -9.26 -10.15 3.90
C LEU A 264 -9.75 -9.11 4.92
N ALA A 265 -8.87 -8.62 5.79
CA ALA A 265 -9.19 -7.60 6.77
C ALA A 265 -9.62 -6.28 6.10
N ALA A 266 -8.93 -5.89 5.03
CA ALA A 266 -9.26 -4.71 4.23
C ALA A 266 -10.62 -4.85 3.52
N LEU A 267 -10.97 -6.03 3.01
CA LEU A 267 -12.31 -6.27 2.45
C LEU A 267 -13.41 -6.05 3.49
N VAL A 268 -13.19 -6.53 4.72
CA VAL A 268 -14.14 -6.31 5.82
C VAL A 268 -14.23 -4.83 6.16
N ALA A 269 -13.10 -4.14 6.29
CA ALA A 269 -13.06 -2.71 6.62
C ALA A 269 -13.74 -1.84 5.55
N VAL A 270 -13.42 -2.07 4.27
CA VAL A 270 -13.99 -1.32 3.14
C VAL A 270 -15.50 -1.51 3.07
N ARG A 271 -15.98 -2.76 3.13
CA ARG A 271 -17.43 -3.06 3.12
C ARG A 271 -18.14 -2.50 4.35
N GLY A 272 -17.51 -2.63 5.51
CA GLY A 272 -18.04 -2.10 6.77
C GLY A 272 -18.20 -0.57 6.71
N LEU A 273 -17.15 0.12 6.25
CA LEU A 273 -17.17 1.58 6.16
C LEU A 273 -18.22 2.09 5.15
N ILE A 274 -18.32 1.48 3.97
CA ILE A 274 -19.33 1.86 2.96
C ILE A 274 -20.76 1.68 3.49
N ARG A 275 -21.01 0.65 4.28
CA ARG A 275 -22.34 0.42 4.86
C ARG A 275 -22.65 1.36 6.02
N TYR A 276 -21.63 1.84 6.69
CA TYR A 276 -21.78 2.76 7.83
C TYR A 276 -22.00 4.20 7.39
N VAL A 277 -21.42 4.63 6.29
CA VAL A 277 -21.43 6.00 5.76
C VAL A 277 -22.65 6.25 4.88
#